data_571224399f1e6ca5f911b28ad5bd2d13
#
_entry.id   571224399f1e6ca5f911b28ad5bd2d13
#
_cell.length_a   1.000
_cell.length_b   1.000
_cell.length_c   1.000
_cell.angle_alpha   90.00
_cell.angle_beta   90.00
_cell.angle_gamma   90.00
#
_symmetry.space_group_name_H-M   'P 1'
#
loop_
_entity.id
_entity.type
_entity.pdbx_description
1 polymer ?
#
loop_
_entity_poly.entity_id
_entity_poly.type
_entity_poly.pdbx_seq_one_letter_code
_entity_poly.pdbx_strand_id
1 'polypeptide(L)'
;MYKRQELIARIHGEYPEVPVILDAKRGDIGSTAKHYAKEAFERFGADCVTLSPYMGFDSVEPYLEYPDKGAFILCRTSNKGGDDFQMLDCGGQPLYHAVAKKVEQWNTTGQLGLVIGGTYPKELASVRALTPELNFLVPGIGAQGGDINACVQSGMNAQKTGMVINSSRAILYASSGEDFKEKARAVAMQTRDAINAARGL
;
A
#
# COMPACT_ATOMS: atom_id res chain seq x y z
N MET A 1 -18.55 -9.95 -11.19
CA MET A 1 -17.38 -10.75 -10.78
C MET A 1 -16.21 -10.64 -11.77
N TYR A 2 -16.45 -10.53 -13.06
CA TYR A 2 -15.40 -10.44 -14.11
C TYR A 2 -14.76 -9.04 -14.29
N LYS A 3 -15.41 -7.95 -13.89
CA LYS A 3 -14.94 -6.58 -14.13
C LYS A 3 -13.52 -6.27 -13.62
N ARG A 4 -13.12 -6.83 -12.47
CA ARG A 4 -11.76 -6.61 -11.93
C ARG A 4 -10.71 -7.32 -12.77
N GLN A 5 -10.98 -8.55 -13.18
CA GLN A 5 -10.08 -9.33 -14.04
C GLN A 5 -9.89 -8.67 -15.39
N GLU A 6 -10.99 -8.20 -16.01
CA GLU A 6 -10.95 -7.46 -17.27
C GLU A 6 -10.14 -6.16 -17.15
N LEU A 7 -10.30 -5.42 -16.04
CA LEU A 7 -9.54 -4.20 -15.81
C LEU A 7 -8.05 -4.48 -15.62
N ILE A 8 -7.69 -5.49 -14.82
CA ILE A 8 -6.29 -5.89 -14.60
C ILE A 8 -5.66 -6.37 -15.92
N ALA A 9 -6.35 -7.24 -16.64
CA ALA A 9 -5.88 -7.74 -17.94
C ALA A 9 -5.67 -6.60 -18.96
N ARG A 10 -6.56 -5.60 -18.96
CA ARG A 10 -6.42 -4.41 -19.79
C ARG A 10 -5.20 -3.56 -19.41
N ILE A 11 -4.97 -3.34 -18.10
CA ILE A 11 -3.82 -2.57 -17.62
C ILE A 11 -2.52 -3.27 -18.07
N HIS A 12 -2.41 -4.58 -17.83
CA HIS A 12 -1.22 -5.34 -18.24
C HIS A 12 -1.03 -5.41 -19.76
N GLY A 13 -2.11 -5.42 -20.53
CA GLY A 13 -2.05 -5.43 -21.99
C GLY A 13 -1.63 -4.08 -22.59
N GLU A 14 -2.08 -2.97 -22.01
CA GLU A 14 -1.79 -1.63 -22.49
C GLU A 14 -0.52 -1.01 -21.83
N TYR A 15 -0.21 -1.41 -20.58
CA TYR A 15 0.85 -0.86 -19.74
C TYR A 15 1.54 -1.96 -18.93
N PRO A 16 2.28 -2.88 -19.55
CA PRO A 16 2.85 -4.05 -18.88
C PRO A 16 3.86 -3.72 -17.78
N GLU A 17 4.45 -2.53 -17.81
CA GLU A 17 5.39 -2.04 -16.78
C GLU A 17 4.69 -1.47 -15.53
N VAL A 18 3.35 -1.31 -15.54
CA VAL A 18 2.61 -0.72 -14.42
C VAL A 18 2.07 -1.83 -13.52
N PRO A 19 2.58 -1.97 -12.29
CA PRO A 19 2.11 -3.02 -11.38
C PRO A 19 0.70 -2.73 -10.88
N VAL A 20 -0.08 -3.79 -10.71
CA VAL A 20 -1.45 -3.74 -10.19
C VAL A 20 -1.49 -4.28 -8.76
N ILE A 21 -1.91 -3.45 -7.82
CA ILE A 21 -2.09 -3.82 -6.41
C ILE A 21 -3.57 -4.12 -6.15
N LEU A 22 -3.87 -5.36 -5.78
CA LEU A 22 -5.21 -5.77 -5.35
C LEU A 22 -5.41 -5.39 -3.88
N ASP A 23 -6.12 -4.31 -3.62
CA ASP A 23 -6.41 -3.86 -2.25
C ASP A 23 -7.55 -4.68 -1.62
N ALA A 24 -7.27 -5.93 -1.28
CA ALA A 24 -8.23 -6.91 -0.78
C ALA A 24 -8.21 -7.06 0.75
N LYS A 25 -7.12 -6.66 1.40
CA LYS A 25 -6.91 -6.76 2.86
C LYS A 25 -7.24 -8.16 3.40
N ARG A 26 -6.71 -9.19 2.69
CA ARG A 26 -6.94 -10.59 3.06
C ARG A 26 -6.29 -10.91 4.40
N GLY A 27 -6.87 -11.87 5.10
CA GLY A 27 -6.36 -12.41 6.34
C GLY A 27 -7.12 -13.69 6.65
N ASP A 28 -6.43 -14.83 6.54
CA ASP A 28 -6.94 -16.16 6.83
C ASP A 28 -5.76 -17.11 7.00
N ILE A 29 -6.00 -18.34 7.45
CA ILE A 29 -4.98 -19.33 7.75
C ILE A 29 -5.09 -20.60 6.89
N GLY A 30 -4.02 -21.39 6.87
CA GLY A 30 -4.00 -22.73 6.28
C GLY A 30 -4.41 -22.75 4.81
N SER A 31 -5.30 -23.68 4.43
CA SER A 31 -5.75 -23.84 3.07
C SER A 31 -6.50 -22.62 2.53
N THR A 32 -7.23 -21.88 3.37
CA THR A 32 -7.94 -20.67 2.94
C THR A 32 -6.96 -19.58 2.54
N ALA A 33 -5.88 -19.36 3.30
CA ALA A 33 -4.82 -18.40 2.94
C ALA A 33 -4.18 -18.75 1.59
N LYS A 34 -3.89 -20.03 1.34
CA LYS A 34 -3.39 -20.52 0.03
C LYS A 34 -4.37 -20.25 -1.11
N HIS A 35 -5.66 -20.47 -0.90
CA HIS A 35 -6.68 -20.16 -1.90
C HIS A 35 -6.81 -18.66 -2.18
N TYR A 36 -6.65 -17.80 -1.17
CA TYR A 36 -6.63 -16.35 -1.37
C TYR A 36 -5.37 -15.87 -2.11
N ALA A 37 -4.20 -16.46 -1.84
CA ALA A 37 -3.01 -16.18 -2.62
C ALA A 37 -3.20 -16.54 -4.10
N LYS A 38 -3.71 -17.75 -4.36
CA LYS A 38 -4.08 -18.21 -5.70
C LYS A 38 -5.13 -17.31 -6.36
N GLU A 39 -6.15 -16.88 -5.63
CA GLU A 39 -7.16 -15.93 -6.12
C GLU A 39 -6.50 -14.61 -6.57
N ALA A 40 -5.63 -14.04 -5.74
CA ALA A 40 -4.99 -12.76 -6.03
C ALA A 40 -4.06 -12.84 -7.26
N PHE A 41 -3.20 -13.84 -7.31
CA PHE A 41 -2.12 -13.88 -8.27
C PHE A 41 -2.44 -14.66 -9.55
N GLU A 42 -3.14 -15.81 -9.44
CA GLU A 42 -3.48 -16.61 -10.62
C GLU A 42 -4.83 -16.19 -11.22
N ARG A 43 -5.86 -15.97 -10.38
CA ARG A 43 -7.20 -15.71 -10.89
C ARG A 43 -7.41 -14.24 -11.26
N PHE A 44 -6.96 -13.30 -10.42
CA PHE A 44 -7.03 -11.87 -10.73
C PHE A 44 -5.83 -11.38 -11.53
N GLY A 45 -4.70 -12.08 -11.46
CA GLY A 45 -3.48 -11.68 -12.14
C GLY A 45 -2.81 -10.44 -11.51
N ALA A 46 -3.10 -10.13 -10.24
CA ALA A 46 -2.48 -8.98 -9.58
C ALA A 46 -0.97 -9.19 -9.36
N ASP A 47 -0.21 -8.11 -9.27
CA ASP A 47 1.22 -8.15 -8.97
C ASP A 47 1.48 -8.06 -7.48
N CYS A 48 0.61 -7.34 -6.77
CA CYS A 48 0.66 -7.21 -5.32
C CYS A 48 -0.73 -7.34 -4.71
N VAL A 49 -0.79 -7.68 -3.41
CA VAL A 49 -2.04 -7.74 -2.64
C VAL A 49 -1.84 -7.12 -1.25
N THR A 50 -2.89 -6.55 -0.67
CA THR A 50 -2.86 -6.09 0.72
C THR A 50 -3.34 -7.17 1.68
N LEU A 51 -2.63 -7.33 2.82
CA LEU A 51 -2.90 -8.37 3.82
C LEU A 51 -3.02 -7.77 5.23
N SER A 52 -3.83 -8.42 6.07
CA SER A 52 -3.87 -8.17 7.51
C SER A 52 -2.85 -9.06 8.22
N PRO A 53 -2.00 -8.51 9.11
CA PRO A 53 -1.00 -9.29 9.84
C PRO A 53 -1.56 -9.94 11.11
N TYR A 54 -2.82 -9.70 11.44
CA TYR A 54 -3.38 -10.01 12.76
C TYR A 54 -3.29 -11.49 13.16
N MET A 55 -3.31 -12.39 12.17
CA MET A 55 -3.21 -13.84 12.40
C MET A 55 -1.78 -14.39 12.30
N GLY A 56 -0.75 -13.54 12.17
CA GLY A 56 0.65 -13.96 12.18
C GLY A 56 1.21 -14.38 10.82
N PHE A 57 2.43 -14.93 10.84
CA PHE A 57 3.23 -15.20 9.64
C PHE A 57 2.60 -16.26 8.74
N ASP A 58 2.01 -17.30 9.30
CA ASP A 58 1.35 -18.39 8.55
C ASP A 58 0.15 -17.93 7.71
N SER A 59 -0.39 -16.74 8.01
CA SER A 59 -1.38 -16.08 7.16
C SER A 59 -0.77 -15.28 5.99
N VAL A 60 0.52 -14.99 6.05
CA VAL A 60 1.29 -14.23 5.02
C VAL A 60 2.12 -15.16 4.15
N GLU A 61 2.72 -16.19 4.73
CA GLU A 61 3.64 -17.13 4.07
C GLU A 61 3.13 -17.66 2.72
N PRO A 62 1.85 -18.06 2.54
CA PRO A 62 1.36 -18.59 1.26
C PRO A 62 1.46 -17.62 0.08
N TYR A 63 1.54 -16.33 0.35
CA TYR A 63 1.71 -15.31 -0.71
C TYR A 63 3.17 -15.18 -1.15
N LEU A 64 4.12 -15.57 -0.28
CA LEU A 64 5.56 -15.55 -0.58
C LEU A 64 5.99 -16.77 -1.43
N GLU A 65 5.12 -17.75 -1.61
CA GLU A 65 5.33 -18.87 -2.55
C GLU A 65 5.34 -18.41 -4.04
N TYR A 66 4.97 -17.15 -4.31
CA TYR A 66 4.93 -16.53 -5.64
C TYR A 66 6.09 -15.52 -5.79
N PRO A 67 7.27 -15.92 -6.31
CA PRO A 67 8.51 -15.13 -6.24
C PRO A 67 8.44 -13.78 -6.97
N ASP A 68 7.59 -13.67 -8.01
CA ASP A 68 7.43 -12.45 -8.81
C ASP A 68 6.29 -11.54 -8.29
N LYS A 69 5.74 -11.86 -7.13
CA LYS A 69 4.60 -11.16 -6.55
C LYS A 69 4.97 -10.52 -5.21
N GLY A 70 4.19 -9.52 -4.80
CA GLY A 70 4.42 -8.81 -3.54
C GLY A 70 3.17 -8.73 -2.66
N ALA A 71 3.38 -8.43 -1.39
CA ALA A 71 2.30 -8.15 -0.45
C ALA A 71 2.59 -6.93 0.41
N PHE A 72 1.56 -6.09 0.59
CA PHE A 72 1.60 -4.96 1.52
C PHE A 72 0.81 -5.28 2.78
N ILE A 73 1.49 -5.27 3.90
CA ILE A 73 0.93 -5.64 5.21
C ILE A 73 0.36 -4.40 5.90
N LEU A 74 -0.89 -4.46 6.37
CA LEU A 74 -1.50 -3.38 7.15
C LEU A 74 -0.68 -3.10 8.40
N CYS A 75 -0.24 -1.86 8.59
CA CYS A 75 0.60 -1.46 9.70
C CYS A 75 -0.04 -0.28 10.46
N ARG A 76 0.01 0.93 9.91
CA ARG A 76 -0.65 2.10 10.49
C ARG A 76 -1.65 2.67 9.50
N THR A 77 -2.94 2.55 9.79
CA THR A 77 -4.01 2.96 8.88
C THR A 77 -4.47 4.40 9.14
N SER A 78 -5.03 5.06 8.13
CA SER A 78 -5.40 6.48 8.19
C SER A 78 -6.74 6.77 8.88
N ASN A 79 -7.54 5.75 9.17
CA ASN A 79 -8.83 5.89 9.84
C ASN A 79 -8.67 6.08 11.36
N LYS A 80 -9.56 6.85 11.97
CA LYS A 80 -9.53 7.14 13.41
C LYS A 80 -9.57 5.87 14.28
N GLY A 81 -10.37 4.87 13.91
CA GLY A 81 -10.45 3.59 14.64
C GLY A 81 -9.16 2.76 14.62
N GLY A 82 -8.16 3.14 13.81
CA GLY A 82 -6.82 2.54 13.89
C GLY A 82 -6.18 2.72 15.27
N ASP A 83 -6.54 3.77 16.00
CA ASP A 83 -6.01 4.04 17.34
C ASP A 83 -6.44 3.01 18.39
N ASP A 84 -7.58 2.33 18.18
CA ASP A 84 -8.11 1.33 19.13
C ASP A 84 -7.13 0.18 19.37
N PHE A 85 -6.34 -0.19 18.37
CA PHE A 85 -5.36 -1.28 18.43
C PHE A 85 -3.94 -0.83 18.08
N GLN A 86 -3.75 -0.07 17.03
CA GLN A 86 -2.42 0.20 16.47
C GLN A 86 -1.57 1.06 17.40
N MET A 87 -2.20 1.85 18.29
CA MET A 87 -1.53 2.69 19.28
C MET A 87 -1.38 2.02 20.66
N LEU A 88 -1.84 0.79 20.84
CA LEU A 88 -1.64 0.06 22.10
C LEU A 88 -0.15 -0.07 22.41
N ASP A 89 0.21 0.13 23.68
CA ASP A 89 1.58 -0.05 24.15
C ASP A 89 1.99 -1.53 24.16
N CYS A 90 3.04 -1.83 23.44
CA CYS A 90 3.66 -3.14 23.37
C CYS A 90 5.10 -3.08 23.90
N GLY A 91 5.25 -2.91 25.18
CA GLY A 91 6.56 -2.84 25.82
C GLY A 91 7.33 -1.57 25.52
N GLY A 92 6.67 -0.40 25.66
CA GLY A 92 7.24 0.92 25.46
C GLY A 92 7.26 1.39 23.99
N GLN A 93 6.55 0.69 23.11
CA GLN A 93 6.36 1.10 21.71
C GLN A 93 4.94 0.79 21.27
N PRO A 94 4.36 1.55 20.32
CA PRO A 94 3.02 1.25 19.81
C PRO A 94 3.01 -0.06 19.01
N LEU A 95 1.85 -0.73 18.99
CA LEU A 95 1.67 -2.01 18.27
C LEU A 95 2.10 -1.92 16.80
N TYR A 96 1.82 -0.81 16.09
CA TYR A 96 2.21 -0.68 14.70
C TYR A 96 3.75 -0.73 14.49
N HIS A 97 4.56 -0.31 15.46
CA HIS A 97 6.02 -0.50 15.44
C HIS A 97 6.41 -1.99 15.57
N ALA A 98 5.72 -2.72 16.45
CA ALA A 98 5.94 -4.16 16.58
C ALA A 98 5.59 -4.89 15.28
N VAL A 99 4.47 -4.50 14.62
CA VAL A 99 4.09 -5.03 13.31
C VAL A 99 5.17 -4.70 12.26
N ALA A 100 5.62 -3.46 12.17
CA ALA A 100 6.65 -3.06 11.20
C ALA A 100 7.93 -3.88 11.35
N LYS A 101 8.44 -4.04 12.58
CA LYS A 101 9.63 -4.87 12.88
C LYS A 101 9.43 -6.34 12.52
N LYS A 102 8.22 -6.88 12.73
CA LYS A 102 7.91 -8.26 12.35
C LYS A 102 7.91 -8.44 10.84
N VAL A 103 7.31 -7.53 10.09
CA VAL A 103 7.29 -7.59 8.63
C VAL A 103 8.70 -7.46 8.06
N GLU A 104 9.56 -6.60 8.63
CA GLU A 104 10.97 -6.52 8.26
C GLU A 104 11.69 -7.86 8.46
N GLN A 105 11.45 -8.54 9.60
CA GLN A 105 12.01 -9.89 9.87
C GLN A 105 11.49 -10.96 8.88
N TRP A 106 10.23 -10.87 8.46
CA TRP A 106 9.63 -11.81 7.51
C TRP A 106 10.08 -11.57 6.06
N ASN A 107 10.56 -10.37 5.76
CA ASN A 107 10.90 -9.94 4.39
C ASN A 107 12.24 -10.48 3.90
N THR A 108 12.47 -11.77 4.02
CA THR A 108 13.73 -12.41 3.59
C THR A 108 13.90 -12.47 2.08
N THR A 109 12.81 -12.35 1.33
CA THR A 109 12.78 -12.44 -0.15
C THR A 109 12.56 -11.08 -0.82
N GLY A 110 12.35 -9.99 -0.07
CA GLY A 110 12.11 -8.66 -0.63
C GLY A 110 10.68 -8.45 -1.17
N GLN A 111 9.74 -9.36 -0.86
CA GLN A 111 8.38 -9.34 -1.40
C GLN A 111 7.38 -8.55 -0.53
N LEU A 112 7.76 -8.18 0.70
CA LEU A 112 6.87 -7.52 1.64
C LEU A 112 7.08 -6.01 1.67
N GLY A 113 5.98 -5.30 1.86
CA GLY A 113 5.92 -3.87 2.15
C GLY A 113 4.89 -3.59 3.24
N LEU A 114 4.71 -2.33 3.59
CA LEU A 114 3.78 -1.90 4.64
C LEU A 114 2.72 -0.95 4.09
N VAL A 115 1.48 -1.05 4.60
CA VAL A 115 0.46 -0.03 4.39
C VAL A 115 0.52 0.96 5.53
N ILE A 116 0.81 2.23 5.23
CA ILE A 116 0.93 3.30 6.22
C ILE A 116 0.20 4.54 5.73
N GLY A 117 -0.76 5.03 6.51
CA GLY A 117 -1.56 6.19 6.15
C GLY A 117 -0.76 7.48 6.02
N GLY A 118 -0.96 8.21 4.93
CA GLY A 118 -0.28 9.48 4.65
C GLY A 118 -0.77 10.67 5.49
N THR A 119 -1.77 10.49 6.35
CA THR A 119 -2.30 11.52 7.25
C THR A 119 -1.48 11.73 8.53
N TYR A 120 -0.52 10.85 8.77
CA TYR A 120 0.31 10.85 9.98
C TYR A 120 1.81 10.86 9.63
N PRO A 121 2.38 12.03 9.20
CA PRO A 121 3.79 12.09 8.78
C PRO A 121 4.80 11.66 9.86
N LYS A 122 4.51 11.92 11.14
CA LYS A 122 5.39 11.53 12.26
C LYS A 122 5.45 10.00 12.41
N GLU A 123 4.31 9.33 12.34
CA GLU A 123 4.23 7.87 12.38
C GLU A 123 4.91 7.26 11.16
N LEU A 124 4.69 7.84 9.98
CA LEU A 124 5.34 7.42 8.74
C LEU A 124 6.89 7.50 8.87
N ALA A 125 7.41 8.63 9.36
CA ALA A 125 8.85 8.81 9.61
C ALA A 125 9.37 7.80 10.63
N SER A 126 8.62 7.55 11.71
CA SER A 126 9.03 6.59 12.74
C SER A 126 9.13 5.16 12.21
N VAL A 127 8.20 4.75 11.33
CA VAL A 127 8.26 3.44 10.68
C VAL A 127 9.39 3.40 9.66
N ARG A 128 9.62 4.45 8.88
CA ARG A 128 10.76 4.51 7.95
C ARG A 128 12.10 4.34 8.67
N ALA A 129 12.25 4.94 9.84
CA ALA A 129 13.46 4.75 10.66
C ALA A 129 13.65 3.29 11.14
N LEU A 130 12.57 2.54 11.35
CA LEU A 130 12.61 1.14 11.76
C LEU A 130 12.80 0.17 10.58
N THR A 131 12.34 0.55 9.38
CA THR A 131 12.30 -0.30 8.18
C THR A 131 12.80 0.51 6.97
N PRO A 132 14.10 0.82 6.91
CA PRO A 132 14.66 1.78 5.97
C PRO A 132 14.44 1.39 4.50
N GLU A 133 14.37 0.10 4.18
CA GLU A 133 14.30 -0.39 2.80
C GLU A 133 12.90 -0.91 2.39
N LEU A 134 11.97 -1.13 3.32
CA LEU A 134 10.62 -1.62 2.97
C LEU A 134 9.86 -0.61 2.10
N ASN A 135 9.16 -1.11 1.11
CA ASN A 135 8.23 -0.30 0.33
C ASN A 135 6.97 0.02 1.13
N PHE A 136 6.50 1.25 1.06
CA PHE A 136 5.27 1.69 1.71
C PHE A 136 4.16 1.95 0.69
N LEU A 137 3.01 1.35 0.87
CA LEU A 137 1.77 1.74 0.22
C LEU A 137 1.08 2.78 1.10
N VAL A 138 0.93 3.99 0.58
CA VAL A 138 0.52 5.17 1.37
C VAL A 138 -0.83 5.71 0.91
N PRO A 139 -1.94 5.25 1.49
CA PRO A 139 -3.27 5.80 1.25
C PRO A 139 -3.51 7.09 2.06
N GLY A 140 -4.53 7.85 1.64
CA GLY A 140 -5.02 8.99 2.40
C GLY A 140 -4.46 10.34 1.99
N ILE A 141 -3.77 10.41 0.85
CA ILE A 141 -3.33 11.68 0.26
C ILE A 141 -4.47 12.30 -0.58
N GLY A 142 -4.62 13.61 -0.49
CA GLY A 142 -5.63 14.38 -1.21
C GLY A 142 -6.95 14.48 -0.47
N ALA A 143 -7.93 13.62 -0.76
CA ALA A 143 -9.30 13.72 -0.22
C ALA A 143 -9.41 13.64 1.32
N GLN A 144 -8.38 13.16 2.02
CA GLN A 144 -8.30 13.14 3.48
C GLN A 144 -7.41 14.23 4.07
N GLY A 145 -6.92 15.17 3.25
CA GLY A 145 -6.14 16.34 3.70
C GLY A 145 -4.68 16.07 4.04
N GLY A 146 -4.12 14.93 3.63
CA GLY A 146 -2.69 14.65 3.82
C GLY A 146 -1.83 15.61 2.99
N ASP A 147 -0.85 16.25 3.63
CA ASP A 147 0.15 17.07 2.97
C ASP A 147 1.12 16.17 2.20
N ILE A 148 1.12 16.29 0.88
CA ILE A 148 1.97 15.49 -0.02
C ILE A 148 3.45 15.68 0.32
N ASN A 149 3.89 16.92 0.53
CA ASN A 149 5.30 17.22 0.80
C ASN A 149 5.74 16.59 2.14
N ALA A 150 4.98 16.85 3.22
CA ALA A 150 5.29 16.26 4.52
C ALA A 150 5.26 14.73 4.48
N CYS A 151 4.31 14.13 3.77
CA CYS A 151 4.19 12.69 3.58
C CYS A 151 5.40 12.11 2.84
N VAL A 152 5.78 12.68 1.70
CA VAL A 152 6.91 12.21 0.89
C VAL A 152 8.22 12.35 1.65
N GLN A 153 8.48 13.50 2.26
CA GLN A 153 9.69 13.74 3.05
C GLN A 153 9.82 12.80 4.25
N SER A 154 8.70 12.40 4.85
CA SER A 154 8.67 11.49 6.00
C SER A 154 8.79 10.01 5.61
N GLY A 155 8.35 9.64 4.42
CA GLY A 155 8.20 8.23 4.04
C GLY A 155 9.19 7.73 2.98
N MET A 156 9.87 8.61 2.23
CA MET A 156 10.86 8.18 1.24
C MET A 156 12.10 7.58 1.91
N ASN A 157 12.73 6.61 1.24
CA ASN A 157 14.00 6.03 1.67
C ASN A 157 15.21 6.92 1.26
N ALA A 158 16.42 6.47 1.57
CA ALA A 158 17.65 7.21 1.26
C ALA A 158 17.85 7.44 -0.26
N GLN A 159 17.28 6.59 -1.11
CA GLN A 159 17.30 6.69 -2.57
C GLN A 159 16.18 7.59 -3.11
N LYS A 160 15.43 8.27 -2.23
CA LYS A 160 14.25 9.09 -2.57
C LYS A 160 13.14 8.30 -3.26
N THR A 161 13.03 7.03 -2.92
CA THR A 161 12.02 6.06 -3.43
C THR A 161 11.35 5.32 -2.28
N GLY A 162 10.84 4.12 -2.50
CA GLY A 162 10.27 3.25 -1.46
C GLY A 162 8.84 3.60 -1.05
N MET A 163 8.11 4.36 -1.88
CA MET A 163 6.71 4.71 -1.64
C MET A 163 5.86 4.52 -2.87
N VAL A 164 4.68 3.95 -2.69
CA VAL A 164 3.58 3.93 -3.65
C VAL A 164 2.43 4.72 -3.03
N ILE A 165 2.18 5.90 -3.56
CA ILE A 165 1.16 6.82 -3.04
C ILE A 165 -0.11 6.66 -3.87
N ASN A 166 -1.24 6.34 -3.22
CA ASN A 166 -2.51 6.19 -3.91
C ASN A 166 -3.52 7.27 -3.50
N SER A 167 -4.21 7.79 -4.51
CA SER A 167 -5.30 8.75 -4.38
C SER A 167 -6.49 8.24 -5.18
N SER A 168 -7.61 7.95 -4.53
CA SER A 168 -8.79 7.39 -5.19
C SER A 168 -9.85 8.44 -5.47
N ARG A 169 -10.51 8.94 -4.43
CA ARG A 169 -11.65 9.86 -4.58
C ARG A 169 -11.31 11.17 -5.28
N ALA A 170 -10.14 11.75 -5.00
CA ALA A 170 -9.72 12.99 -5.63
C ALA A 170 -9.53 12.83 -7.15
N ILE A 171 -9.09 11.67 -7.60
CA ILE A 171 -8.91 11.36 -9.02
C ILE A 171 -10.23 10.93 -9.66
N LEU A 172 -10.89 9.90 -9.09
CA LEU A 172 -12.08 9.30 -9.71
C LEU A 172 -13.29 10.23 -9.75
N TYR A 173 -13.40 11.14 -8.78
CA TYR A 173 -14.51 12.08 -8.65
C TYR A 173 -14.08 13.54 -8.92
N ALA A 174 -13.04 13.73 -9.72
CA ALA A 174 -12.56 15.05 -10.10
C ALA A 174 -13.61 15.85 -10.92
N SER A 175 -14.51 15.15 -11.61
CA SER A 175 -15.70 15.69 -12.26
C SER A 175 -16.81 14.63 -12.30
N SER A 176 -18.06 15.08 -12.29
CA SER A 176 -19.24 14.26 -12.56
C SER A 176 -19.82 14.49 -13.97
N GLY A 177 -19.21 15.36 -14.76
CA GLY A 177 -19.63 15.70 -16.13
C GLY A 177 -19.00 14.80 -17.19
N GLU A 178 -19.23 15.11 -18.45
CA GLU A 178 -18.69 14.36 -19.60
C GLU A 178 -17.17 14.46 -19.69
N ASP A 179 -16.57 15.49 -19.07
CA ASP A 179 -15.12 15.74 -18.98
C ASP A 179 -14.42 14.95 -17.87
N PHE A 180 -15.08 13.92 -17.29
CA PHE A 180 -14.55 13.20 -16.14
C PHE A 180 -13.17 12.54 -16.38
N LYS A 181 -12.91 12.08 -17.61
CA LYS A 181 -11.63 11.44 -17.98
C LYS A 181 -10.49 12.44 -17.95
N GLU A 182 -10.69 13.58 -18.60
CA GLU A 182 -9.71 14.67 -18.69
C GLU A 182 -9.40 15.24 -17.30
N LYS A 183 -10.42 15.43 -16.48
CA LYS A 183 -10.26 15.91 -15.10
C LYS A 183 -9.55 14.90 -14.21
N ALA A 184 -9.92 13.62 -14.28
CA ALA A 184 -9.22 12.56 -13.54
C ALA A 184 -7.73 12.50 -13.93
N ARG A 185 -7.44 12.55 -15.24
CA ARG A 185 -6.06 12.59 -15.74
C ARG A 185 -5.31 13.81 -15.23
N ALA A 186 -5.90 15.00 -15.29
CA ALA A 186 -5.28 16.23 -14.81
C ALA A 186 -4.91 16.16 -13.33
N VAL A 187 -5.81 15.69 -12.48
CA VAL A 187 -5.57 15.52 -11.04
C VAL A 187 -4.50 14.47 -10.77
N ALA A 188 -4.50 13.36 -11.50
CA ALA A 188 -3.45 12.35 -11.38
C ALA A 188 -2.07 12.90 -11.73
N MET A 189 -1.96 13.68 -12.82
CA MET A 189 -0.71 14.34 -13.22
C MET A 189 -0.26 15.36 -12.18
N GLN A 190 -1.15 16.23 -11.68
CA GLN A 190 -0.83 17.19 -10.62
C GLN A 190 -0.31 16.49 -9.35
N THR A 191 -0.94 15.38 -8.97
CA THR A 191 -0.51 14.59 -7.81
C THR A 191 0.88 14.00 -8.04
N ARG A 192 1.15 13.42 -9.21
CA ARG A 192 2.48 12.92 -9.60
C ARG A 192 3.54 14.03 -9.54
N ASP A 193 3.25 15.19 -10.13
CA ASP A 193 4.19 16.29 -10.20
C ASP A 193 4.50 16.86 -8.81
N ALA A 194 3.49 16.95 -7.93
CA ALA A 194 3.69 17.33 -6.54
C ALA A 194 4.56 16.33 -5.76
N ILE A 195 4.36 15.01 -5.99
CA ILE A 195 5.21 13.97 -5.41
C ILE A 195 6.65 14.10 -5.90
N ASN A 196 6.86 14.29 -7.21
CA ASN A 196 8.20 14.43 -7.79
C ASN A 196 8.90 15.69 -7.25
N ALA A 197 8.20 16.82 -7.19
CA ALA A 197 8.72 18.05 -6.58
C ALA A 197 9.13 17.85 -5.11
N ALA A 198 8.30 17.14 -4.33
CA ALA A 198 8.62 16.80 -2.94
C ALA A 198 9.85 15.88 -2.83
N ARG A 199 10.11 15.01 -3.81
CA ARG A 199 11.32 14.18 -3.88
C ARG A 199 12.57 14.95 -4.34
N GLY A 200 12.40 16.18 -4.85
CA GLY A 200 13.47 16.97 -5.44
C GLY A 200 13.90 16.49 -6.84
N LEU A 201 12.92 16.08 -7.64
CA LEU A 201 13.05 15.66 -9.04
C LEU A 201 12.38 16.64 -9.96
#